data_86b0ac6d2bbb638bff50de3322bbc269
#
_entry.id   86b0ac6d2bbb638bff50de3322bbc269
#
_cell.length_a   1.000
_cell.length_b   1.000
_cell.length_c   1.000
_cell.angle_alpha   90.00
_cell.angle_beta   90.00
_cell.angle_gamma   90.00
#
_symmetry.space_group_name_H-M   'P 1'
#
loop_
_entity.id
_entity.type
_entity.pdbx_description
1 polymer ?
#
loop_
_entity_poly.entity_id
_entity_poly.type
_entity_poly.pdbx_seq_one_letter_code
_entity_poly.pdbx_strand_id
1 'polypeptide(L)'
;VSIAVTSAAIGSVAGKFVEKAWNLGEKWITEYFKNHGKEAQEKAKENALSFLTKVAESVKVIQDNTKTDPVTLEVINTSFKDPDFSAVLQRAIIISARTPSEDKHKILARLITERLLANSEDMISLASSVAVEAISALKAKHLYALGLSVLVEDIRPTSVPKGLTQKQLNQAARDWWLKNLSPLIHKVEDLSDIDIRHLVGVNCIEYELFIGRDLAQILKSGFGEWEVDKFLSEIEEGKKLKEYYEK
;
A
#
# COMPACT_ATOMS: atom_id res chain seq x y z
N VAL A 1 -17.29 4.89 -23.29
CA VAL A 1 -17.26 5.36 -21.88
C VAL A 1 -16.63 6.75 -21.90
N SER A 2 -17.45 7.80 -21.71
CA SER A 2 -16.98 9.18 -21.62
C SER A 2 -16.19 9.30 -20.31
N ILE A 3 -14.93 9.70 -20.40
CA ILE A 3 -14.07 9.96 -19.23
C ILE A 3 -14.68 11.16 -18.50
N ALA A 4 -15.57 10.90 -17.57
CA ALA A 4 -15.91 11.85 -16.52
C ALA A 4 -14.77 11.83 -15.48
N VAL A 5 -13.57 12.18 -15.91
CA VAL A 5 -12.56 12.71 -15.00
C VAL A 5 -13.23 13.93 -14.41
N THR A 6 -13.55 13.86 -13.11
CA THR A 6 -14.25 14.93 -12.40
C THR A 6 -13.67 16.26 -12.84
N SER A 7 -14.51 17.16 -13.29
CA SER A 7 -14.17 18.46 -13.93
C SER A 7 -13.18 19.34 -13.14
N ALA A 8 -12.91 19.05 -11.90
CA ALA A 8 -11.89 19.70 -11.05
C ALA A 8 -10.43 19.32 -11.39
N ALA A 9 -10.19 18.25 -12.17
CA ALA A 9 -8.84 17.79 -12.52
C ALA A 9 -8.41 18.19 -13.94
N ILE A 10 -9.33 18.68 -14.77
CA ILE A 10 -9.02 19.09 -16.14
C ILE A 10 -8.13 20.35 -16.09
N GLY A 11 -6.90 20.19 -16.56
CA GLY A 11 -5.88 21.27 -16.54
C GLY A 11 -4.86 21.18 -15.40
N SER A 12 -5.12 20.40 -14.35
CA SER A 12 -4.14 20.15 -13.30
C SER A 12 -3.04 19.18 -13.77
N VAL A 13 -1.88 19.18 -13.11
CA VAL A 13 -0.78 18.25 -13.35
C VAL A 13 -1.25 16.79 -13.18
N ALA A 14 -2.04 16.52 -12.15
CA ALA A 14 -2.66 15.22 -11.91
C ALA A 14 -3.60 14.80 -13.05
N GLY A 15 -4.41 15.74 -13.57
CA GLY A 15 -5.28 15.47 -14.73
C GLY A 15 -4.51 15.14 -15.99
N LYS A 16 -3.40 15.82 -16.23
CA LYS A 16 -2.50 15.53 -17.38
C LYS A 16 -1.83 14.16 -17.27
N PHE A 17 -1.49 13.74 -16.06
CA PHE A 17 -1.01 12.38 -15.83
C PHE A 17 -2.07 11.35 -16.23
N VAL A 18 -3.30 11.49 -15.71
CA VAL A 18 -4.41 10.56 -16.02
C VAL A 18 -4.69 10.50 -17.51
N GLU A 19 -4.75 11.64 -18.18
CA GLU A 19 -4.98 11.71 -19.63
C GLU A 19 -3.92 10.91 -20.42
N LYS A 20 -2.63 11.10 -20.10
CA LYS A 20 -1.55 10.36 -20.75
C LYS A 20 -1.58 8.88 -20.43
N ALA A 21 -1.73 8.54 -19.15
CA ALA A 21 -1.78 7.16 -18.67
C ALA A 21 -2.98 6.41 -19.28
N TRP A 22 -4.14 7.07 -19.41
CA TRP A 22 -5.31 6.48 -20.03
C TRP A 22 -5.12 6.21 -21.52
N ASN A 23 -4.58 7.17 -22.26
CA ASN A 23 -4.33 7.02 -23.71
C ASN A 23 -3.41 5.83 -24.05
N LEU A 24 -2.46 5.50 -23.16
CA LEU A 24 -1.63 4.30 -23.28
C LEU A 24 -2.36 3.08 -22.72
N GLY A 25 -2.95 3.21 -21.56
CA GLY A 25 -3.60 2.13 -20.81
C GLY A 25 -4.78 1.52 -21.57
N GLU A 26 -5.60 2.32 -22.24
CA GLU A 26 -6.72 1.81 -23.03
C GLU A 26 -6.25 0.86 -24.14
N LYS A 27 -5.13 1.15 -24.78
CA LYS A 27 -4.55 0.27 -25.79
C LYS A 27 -4.05 -1.04 -25.15
N TRP A 28 -3.37 -0.96 -24.02
CA TRP A 28 -2.88 -2.13 -23.30
C TRP A 28 -4.02 -3.03 -22.80
N ILE A 29 -5.06 -2.43 -22.23
CA ILE A 29 -6.25 -3.16 -21.77
C ILE A 29 -6.96 -3.82 -22.96
N THR A 30 -7.16 -3.10 -24.05
CA THR A 30 -7.82 -3.62 -25.25
C THR A 30 -7.05 -4.82 -25.82
N GLU A 31 -5.73 -4.74 -25.91
CA GLU A 31 -4.91 -5.83 -26.40
C GLU A 31 -4.91 -7.03 -25.42
N TYR A 32 -4.79 -6.77 -24.11
CA TYR A 32 -4.79 -7.82 -23.10
C TYR A 32 -6.13 -8.59 -23.05
N PHE A 33 -7.26 -7.87 -23.15
CA PHE A 33 -8.60 -8.46 -23.04
C PHE A 33 -9.26 -8.75 -24.40
N LYS A 34 -8.56 -8.66 -25.51
CA LYS A 34 -9.12 -8.82 -26.87
C LYS A 34 -9.93 -10.10 -27.09
N ASN A 35 -9.56 -11.19 -26.40
CA ASN A 35 -10.21 -12.48 -26.49
C ASN A 35 -11.30 -12.72 -25.42
N HIS A 36 -11.60 -11.71 -24.60
CA HIS A 36 -12.63 -11.80 -23.56
C HIS A 36 -13.94 -11.20 -24.05
N GLY A 37 -15.07 -11.58 -23.42
CA GLY A 37 -16.37 -11.03 -23.73
C GLY A 37 -16.44 -9.50 -23.52
N LYS A 38 -17.32 -8.83 -24.26
CA LYS A 38 -17.45 -7.36 -24.21
C LYS A 38 -17.67 -6.81 -22.80
N GLU A 39 -18.49 -7.46 -22.00
CA GLU A 39 -18.76 -7.07 -20.61
C GLU A 39 -17.48 -7.09 -19.74
N ALA A 40 -16.64 -8.13 -19.92
CA ALA A 40 -15.37 -8.22 -19.22
C ALA A 40 -14.38 -7.12 -19.63
N GLN A 41 -14.38 -6.75 -20.94
CA GLN A 41 -13.57 -5.66 -21.45
C GLN A 41 -13.99 -4.30 -20.87
N GLU A 42 -15.31 -4.03 -20.82
CA GLU A 42 -15.85 -2.78 -20.24
C GLU A 42 -15.52 -2.70 -18.75
N LYS A 43 -15.74 -3.79 -18.00
CA LYS A 43 -15.40 -3.83 -16.58
C LYS A 43 -13.91 -3.64 -16.30
N ALA A 44 -13.06 -4.18 -17.16
CA ALA A 44 -11.60 -3.98 -17.07
C ALA A 44 -11.24 -2.49 -17.27
N LYS A 45 -11.87 -1.81 -18.21
CA LYS A 45 -11.67 -0.37 -18.42
C LYS A 45 -12.16 0.46 -17.23
N GLU A 46 -13.32 0.13 -16.66
CA GLU A 46 -13.86 0.80 -15.47
C GLU A 46 -12.90 0.65 -14.26
N ASN A 47 -12.42 -0.56 -14.01
CA ASN A 47 -11.46 -0.83 -12.93
C ASN A 47 -10.16 -0.04 -13.11
N ALA A 48 -9.59 -0.03 -14.32
CA ALA A 48 -8.39 0.72 -14.62
C ALA A 48 -8.57 2.23 -14.48
N LEU A 49 -9.75 2.75 -14.84
CA LEU A 49 -10.07 4.16 -14.67
C LEU A 49 -10.20 4.52 -13.17
N SER A 50 -10.81 3.65 -12.37
CA SER A 50 -10.85 3.79 -10.90
C SER A 50 -9.44 3.86 -10.31
N PHE A 51 -8.53 2.99 -10.72
CA PHE A 51 -7.13 3.04 -10.32
C PHE A 51 -6.45 4.36 -10.71
N LEU A 52 -6.58 4.81 -11.96
CA LEU A 52 -5.96 6.07 -12.42
C LEU A 52 -6.51 7.29 -11.68
N THR A 53 -7.78 7.26 -11.25
CA THR A 53 -8.35 8.27 -10.38
C THR A 53 -7.63 8.31 -9.03
N LYS A 54 -7.30 7.14 -8.44
CA LYS A 54 -6.52 7.07 -7.20
C LYS A 54 -5.08 7.57 -7.38
N VAL A 55 -4.47 7.35 -8.54
CA VAL A 55 -3.16 7.95 -8.85
C VAL A 55 -3.26 9.48 -8.87
N ALA A 56 -4.29 10.03 -9.51
CA ALA A 56 -4.50 11.48 -9.52
C ALA A 56 -4.68 12.07 -8.11
N GLU A 57 -5.45 11.40 -7.25
CA GLU A 57 -5.62 11.77 -5.85
C GLU A 57 -4.27 11.74 -5.11
N SER A 58 -3.46 10.70 -5.30
CA SER A 58 -2.14 10.58 -4.68
C SER A 58 -1.16 11.66 -5.16
N VAL A 59 -1.12 11.95 -6.46
CA VAL A 59 -0.31 13.03 -7.04
C VAL A 59 -0.72 14.38 -6.44
N LYS A 60 -2.03 14.64 -6.31
CA LYS A 60 -2.54 15.87 -5.72
C LYS A 60 -2.12 16.03 -4.25
N VAL A 61 -2.23 14.96 -3.44
CA VAL A 61 -1.80 14.98 -2.03
C VAL A 61 -0.32 15.33 -1.91
N ILE A 62 0.53 14.81 -2.80
CA ILE A 62 1.96 15.15 -2.79
C ILE A 62 2.15 16.62 -3.18
N GLN A 63 1.47 17.11 -4.21
CA GLN A 63 1.55 18.52 -4.60
C GLN A 63 1.16 19.49 -3.49
N ASP A 64 0.11 19.13 -2.73
CA ASP A 64 -0.38 19.99 -1.64
C ASP A 64 0.55 19.98 -0.41
N ASN A 65 1.31 18.88 -0.20
CA ASN A 65 2.14 18.67 0.98
C ASN A 65 3.64 19.00 0.77
N THR A 66 4.13 19.03 -0.46
CA THR A 66 5.54 19.31 -0.75
C THR A 66 5.77 20.75 -1.17
N LYS A 67 6.45 21.52 -0.29
CA LYS A 67 6.94 22.86 -0.62
C LYS A 67 8.23 22.85 -1.45
N THR A 68 8.92 21.72 -1.54
CA THR A 68 10.30 21.63 -2.06
C THR A 68 10.44 20.97 -3.42
N ASP A 69 9.58 19.99 -3.81
CA ASP A 69 9.65 19.35 -5.13
C ASP A 69 8.24 19.05 -5.67
N PRO A 70 7.60 20.01 -6.31
CA PRO A 70 6.28 19.79 -6.87
C PRO A 70 6.36 18.81 -8.04
N VAL A 71 5.42 17.85 -8.11
CA VAL A 71 5.19 17.08 -9.33
C VAL A 71 4.85 18.08 -10.44
N THR A 72 5.77 18.25 -11.37
CA THR A 72 5.62 19.18 -12.50
C THR A 72 5.20 18.44 -13.76
N LEU A 73 4.70 19.16 -14.75
CA LEU A 73 4.46 18.58 -16.08
C LEU A 73 5.74 18.04 -16.72
N GLU A 74 6.89 18.61 -16.38
CA GLU A 74 8.19 18.16 -16.86
C GLU A 74 8.54 16.78 -16.28
N VAL A 75 8.38 16.58 -14.96
CA VAL A 75 8.57 15.28 -14.30
C VAL A 75 7.68 14.22 -14.95
N ILE A 76 6.37 14.51 -15.12
CA ILE A 76 5.47 13.58 -15.80
C ILE A 76 5.95 13.26 -17.22
N ASN A 77 6.30 14.29 -18.00
CA ASN A 77 6.72 14.10 -19.38
C ASN A 77 8.01 13.26 -19.48
N THR A 78 8.95 13.47 -18.57
CA THR A 78 10.20 12.72 -18.51
C THR A 78 9.96 11.28 -18.11
N SER A 79 9.14 11.04 -17.06
CA SER A 79 8.81 9.68 -16.61
C SER A 79 8.11 8.85 -17.69
N PHE A 80 7.20 9.44 -18.48
CA PHE A 80 6.57 8.72 -19.59
C PHE A 80 7.52 8.40 -20.77
N LYS A 81 8.71 9.00 -20.80
CA LYS A 81 9.78 8.65 -21.75
C LYS A 81 10.72 7.58 -21.20
N ASP A 82 10.68 7.34 -19.89
CA ASP A 82 11.44 6.29 -19.24
C ASP A 82 10.80 4.92 -19.53
N PRO A 83 11.50 3.99 -20.19
CA PRO A 83 10.97 2.66 -20.52
C PRO A 83 10.61 1.85 -19.26
N ASP A 84 11.40 1.98 -18.18
CA ASP A 84 11.16 1.26 -16.92
C ASP A 84 9.88 1.76 -16.23
N PHE A 85 9.71 3.08 -16.09
CA PHE A 85 8.46 3.64 -15.58
C PHE A 85 7.25 3.21 -16.41
N SER A 86 7.37 3.25 -17.75
CA SER A 86 6.30 2.84 -18.64
C SER A 86 5.91 1.38 -18.47
N ALA A 87 6.89 0.49 -18.28
CA ALA A 87 6.66 -0.93 -18.04
C ALA A 87 5.95 -1.19 -16.69
N VAL A 88 6.37 -0.51 -15.62
CA VAL A 88 5.74 -0.60 -14.30
C VAL A 88 4.31 -0.06 -14.33
N LEU A 89 4.08 1.08 -14.98
CA LEU A 89 2.75 1.66 -15.17
C LEU A 89 1.83 0.72 -15.95
N GLN A 90 2.31 0.11 -17.02
CA GLN A 90 1.55 -0.86 -17.81
C GLN A 90 1.11 -2.04 -16.93
N ARG A 91 2.01 -2.61 -16.15
CA ARG A 91 1.69 -3.69 -15.21
C ARG A 91 0.64 -3.28 -14.20
N ALA A 92 0.80 -2.13 -13.56
CA ALA A 92 -0.16 -1.62 -12.59
C ALA A 92 -1.56 -1.42 -13.20
N ILE A 93 -1.66 -0.90 -14.43
CA ILE A 93 -2.91 -0.74 -15.16
C ILE A 93 -3.55 -2.12 -15.44
N ILE A 94 -2.80 -3.10 -15.92
CA ILE A 94 -3.34 -4.44 -16.19
C ILE A 94 -3.76 -5.16 -14.91
N ILE A 95 -2.98 -5.05 -13.83
CA ILE A 95 -3.35 -5.63 -12.54
C ILE A 95 -4.64 -4.99 -12.02
N SER A 96 -4.74 -3.66 -12.07
CA SER A 96 -5.94 -2.94 -11.62
C SER A 96 -7.16 -3.28 -12.48
N ALA A 97 -7.01 -3.40 -13.80
CA ALA A 97 -8.08 -3.80 -14.71
C ALA A 97 -8.71 -5.15 -14.36
N ARG A 98 -7.93 -6.07 -13.77
CA ARG A 98 -8.36 -7.42 -13.39
C ARG A 98 -9.11 -7.52 -12.07
N THR A 99 -9.15 -6.45 -11.27
CA THR A 99 -9.74 -6.48 -9.93
C THR A 99 -10.52 -5.21 -9.60
N PRO A 100 -11.70 -5.31 -8.98
CA PRO A 100 -12.43 -4.15 -8.47
C PRO A 100 -11.96 -3.72 -7.07
N SER A 101 -10.89 -4.32 -6.52
CA SER A 101 -10.43 -4.07 -5.15
C SER A 101 -9.88 -2.65 -4.99
N GLU A 102 -10.64 -1.80 -4.31
CA GLU A 102 -10.20 -0.42 -4.01
C GLU A 102 -8.90 -0.37 -3.21
N ASP A 103 -8.68 -1.31 -2.30
CA ASP A 103 -7.45 -1.35 -1.51
C ASP A 103 -6.23 -1.65 -2.37
N LYS A 104 -6.35 -2.58 -3.32
CA LYS A 104 -5.30 -2.80 -4.33
C LYS A 104 -5.06 -1.57 -5.19
N HIS A 105 -6.13 -0.91 -5.64
CA HIS A 105 -6.01 0.31 -6.43
C HIS A 105 -5.28 1.42 -5.66
N LYS A 106 -5.57 1.61 -4.36
CA LYS A 106 -4.89 2.61 -3.51
C LYS A 106 -3.39 2.30 -3.37
N ILE A 107 -3.03 1.04 -3.10
CA ILE A 107 -1.63 0.64 -2.94
C ILE A 107 -0.87 0.79 -4.26
N LEU A 108 -1.42 0.28 -5.37
CA LEU A 108 -0.83 0.45 -6.70
C LEU A 108 -0.67 1.93 -7.06
N ALA A 109 -1.67 2.77 -6.75
CA ALA A 109 -1.63 4.20 -7.02
C ALA A 109 -0.48 4.88 -6.27
N ARG A 110 -0.29 4.53 -4.99
CA ARG A 110 0.81 5.04 -4.19
C ARG A 110 2.17 4.62 -4.75
N LEU A 111 2.33 3.34 -5.10
CA LEU A 111 3.57 2.83 -5.70
C LEU A 111 3.92 3.55 -7.01
N ILE A 112 2.93 3.74 -7.90
CA ILE A 112 3.13 4.48 -9.15
C ILE A 112 3.49 5.96 -8.89
N THR A 113 2.89 6.58 -7.87
CA THR A 113 3.17 7.96 -7.53
C THR A 113 4.58 8.12 -6.93
N GLU A 114 5.01 7.21 -6.05
CA GLU A 114 6.37 7.17 -5.50
C GLU A 114 7.39 6.91 -6.62
N ARG A 115 7.10 5.96 -7.52
CA ARG A 115 7.95 5.68 -8.70
C ARG A 115 8.04 6.87 -9.66
N LEU A 116 6.97 7.65 -9.81
CA LEU A 116 6.95 8.86 -10.64
C LEU A 116 7.97 9.91 -10.14
N LEU A 117 8.24 9.94 -8.84
CA LEU A 117 9.15 10.89 -8.20
C LEU A 117 10.58 10.36 -8.03
N ALA A 118 10.78 9.05 -8.12
CA ALA A 118 12.07 8.41 -7.96
C ALA A 118 12.86 8.41 -9.29
N ASN A 119 14.20 8.49 -9.18
CA ASN A 119 15.05 8.22 -10.33
C ASN A 119 15.07 6.71 -10.63
N SER A 120 15.35 6.36 -11.90
CA SER A 120 15.36 4.95 -12.35
C SER A 120 16.36 4.07 -11.59
N GLU A 121 17.45 4.64 -11.12
CA GLU A 121 18.51 3.94 -10.39
C GLU A 121 18.29 3.89 -8.86
N ASP A 122 17.22 4.52 -8.35
CA ASP A 122 16.94 4.53 -6.91
C ASP A 122 16.37 3.19 -6.45
N MET A 123 16.71 2.80 -5.22
CA MET A 123 16.13 1.60 -4.56
C MET A 123 14.60 1.64 -4.50
N ILE A 124 14.01 2.83 -4.37
CA ILE A 124 12.55 3.02 -4.40
C ILE A 124 11.98 2.59 -5.75
N SER A 125 12.69 2.88 -6.83
CA SER A 125 12.30 2.49 -8.20
C SER A 125 12.25 0.95 -8.33
N LEU A 126 13.32 0.29 -7.93
CA LEU A 126 13.41 -1.17 -7.94
C LEU A 126 12.36 -1.81 -7.02
N ALA A 127 12.26 -1.33 -5.79
CA ALA A 127 11.29 -1.83 -4.82
C ALA A 127 9.84 -1.67 -5.30
N SER A 128 9.51 -0.53 -5.92
CA SER A 128 8.17 -0.29 -6.47
C SER A 128 7.83 -1.26 -7.61
N SER A 129 8.81 -1.57 -8.47
CA SER A 129 8.64 -2.51 -9.57
C SER A 129 8.34 -3.93 -9.05
N VAL A 130 9.12 -4.40 -8.06
CA VAL A 130 8.91 -5.70 -7.41
C VAL A 130 7.57 -5.74 -6.66
N ALA A 131 7.21 -4.66 -5.94
CA ALA A 131 5.94 -4.58 -5.21
C ALA A 131 4.72 -4.64 -6.15
N VAL A 132 4.76 -3.96 -7.30
CA VAL A 132 3.68 -4.03 -8.30
C VAL A 132 3.49 -5.47 -8.79
N GLU A 133 4.56 -6.21 -9.05
CA GLU A 133 4.46 -7.63 -9.43
C GLU A 133 3.86 -8.49 -8.32
N ALA A 134 4.33 -8.34 -7.09
CA ALA A 134 3.84 -9.09 -5.93
C ALA A 134 2.33 -8.89 -5.72
N ILE A 135 1.81 -7.65 -5.85
CA ILE A 135 0.39 -7.33 -5.66
C ILE A 135 -0.51 -8.14 -6.60
N SER A 136 -0.02 -8.55 -7.77
CA SER A 136 -0.80 -9.37 -8.71
C SER A 136 -1.20 -10.72 -8.12
N ALA A 137 -0.36 -11.30 -7.28
CA ALA A 137 -0.54 -12.60 -6.64
C ALA A 137 -1.25 -12.50 -5.28
N LEU A 138 -1.40 -11.31 -4.70
CA LEU A 138 -1.90 -11.12 -3.34
C LEU A 138 -3.41 -10.79 -3.33
N LYS A 139 -4.10 -11.21 -2.28
CA LYS A 139 -5.43 -10.73 -1.91
C LYS A 139 -5.31 -9.51 -1.00
N ALA A 140 -6.40 -8.74 -0.80
CA ALA A 140 -6.40 -7.60 0.11
C ALA A 140 -5.97 -7.98 1.53
N LYS A 141 -6.45 -9.10 2.08
CA LYS A 141 -6.06 -9.58 3.41
C LYS A 141 -4.55 -9.87 3.54
N HIS A 142 -3.90 -10.34 2.45
CA HIS A 142 -2.44 -10.54 2.44
C HIS A 142 -1.68 -9.22 2.55
N LEU A 143 -2.17 -8.17 1.89
CA LEU A 143 -1.57 -6.83 1.97
C LEU A 143 -1.71 -6.23 3.37
N TYR A 144 -2.86 -6.46 4.04
CA TYR A 144 -3.05 -6.06 5.43
C TYR A 144 -2.16 -6.86 6.38
N ALA A 145 -1.96 -8.16 6.15
CA ALA A 145 -1.05 -9.00 6.94
C ALA A 145 0.40 -8.50 6.84
N LEU A 146 0.87 -8.22 5.62
CA LEU A 146 2.21 -7.62 5.42
C LEU A 146 2.32 -6.25 6.09
N GLY A 147 1.31 -5.39 5.96
CA GLY A 147 1.27 -4.10 6.63
C GLY A 147 1.29 -4.22 8.16
N LEU A 148 0.59 -5.21 8.72
CA LEU A 148 0.59 -5.51 10.15
C LEU A 148 1.98 -5.98 10.61
N SER A 149 2.64 -6.87 9.86
CA SER A 149 3.98 -7.34 10.18
C SER A 149 4.98 -6.17 10.20
N VAL A 150 4.98 -5.31 9.17
CA VAL A 150 5.83 -4.11 9.13
C VAL A 150 5.52 -3.16 10.27
N LEU A 151 4.23 -2.94 10.62
CA LEU A 151 3.85 -2.10 11.75
C LEU A 151 4.45 -2.63 13.06
N VAL A 152 4.34 -3.93 13.29
CA VAL A 152 4.79 -4.57 14.54
C VAL A 152 6.32 -4.64 14.61
N GLU A 153 6.98 -4.99 13.50
CA GLU A 153 8.43 -5.23 13.48
C GLU A 153 9.25 -3.93 13.35
N ASP A 154 8.83 -3.00 12.49
CA ASP A 154 9.68 -1.91 12.02
C ASP A 154 9.18 -0.51 12.40
N ILE A 155 7.87 -0.32 12.54
CA ILE A 155 7.33 1.02 12.79
C ILE A 155 7.39 1.35 14.27
N ARG A 156 8.00 2.48 14.60
CA ARG A 156 8.13 3.01 15.96
C ARG A 156 7.66 4.46 16.01
N PRO A 157 7.23 4.96 17.18
CA PRO A 157 6.94 6.37 17.34
C PRO A 157 8.22 7.20 17.09
N THR A 158 8.08 8.27 16.33
CA THR A 158 9.21 9.17 16.01
C THR A 158 9.77 9.88 17.24
N SER A 159 8.92 10.10 18.25
CA SER A 159 9.34 10.66 19.53
C SER A 159 8.37 10.24 20.63
N VAL A 160 8.91 9.89 21.78
CA VAL A 160 8.17 9.74 23.04
C VAL A 160 8.50 10.95 23.92
N PRO A 161 7.55 11.74 24.42
CA PRO A 161 7.83 12.88 25.26
C PRO A 161 8.65 12.48 26.50
N LYS A 162 9.68 13.26 26.85
CA LYS A 162 10.50 13.02 28.04
C LYS A 162 9.76 13.43 29.30
N GLY A 163 10.03 12.76 30.43
CA GLY A 163 9.50 13.12 31.74
C GLY A 163 8.05 12.68 31.98
N LEU A 164 7.53 11.76 31.18
CA LEU A 164 6.22 11.17 31.45
C LEU A 164 6.25 10.34 32.72
N THR A 165 5.18 10.45 33.51
CA THR A 165 4.91 9.45 34.58
C THR A 165 4.60 8.09 33.96
N GLN A 166 4.76 7.00 34.69
CA GLN A 166 4.46 5.64 34.21
C GLN A 166 3.02 5.54 33.66
N LYS A 167 2.06 6.16 34.33
CA LYS A 167 0.66 6.18 33.86
C LYS A 167 0.51 6.88 32.51
N GLN A 168 1.19 8.01 32.32
CA GLN A 168 1.16 8.74 31.04
C GLN A 168 1.86 7.97 29.93
N LEU A 169 2.96 7.29 30.24
CA LEU A 169 3.67 6.43 29.30
C LEU A 169 2.79 5.26 28.83
N ASN A 170 2.15 4.56 29.78
CA ASN A 170 1.25 3.46 29.48
C ASN A 170 0.08 3.91 28.57
N GLN A 171 -0.49 5.09 28.86
CA GLN A 171 -1.57 5.65 28.04
C GLN A 171 -1.06 6.02 26.64
N ALA A 172 0.07 6.71 26.52
CA ALA A 172 0.63 7.11 25.25
C ALA A 172 0.99 5.91 24.37
N ALA A 173 1.59 4.87 24.93
CA ALA A 173 1.91 3.63 24.23
C ALA A 173 0.64 2.94 23.75
N ARG A 174 -0.35 2.77 24.63
CA ARG A 174 -1.65 2.18 24.28
C ARG A 174 -2.35 2.92 23.14
N ASP A 175 -2.45 4.24 23.23
CA ASP A 175 -3.14 5.07 22.25
C ASP A 175 -2.43 5.00 20.87
N TRP A 176 -1.11 5.00 20.89
CA TRP A 176 -0.31 4.86 19.66
C TRP A 176 -0.55 3.51 18.99
N TRP A 177 -0.49 2.42 19.77
CA TRP A 177 -0.73 1.08 19.23
C TRP A 177 -2.15 0.92 18.74
N LEU A 178 -3.17 1.37 19.49
CA LEU A 178 -4.57 1.29 19.06
C LEU A 178 -4.80 2.07 17.77
N LYS A 179 -4.28 3.29 17.69
CA LYS A 179 -4.42 4.14 16.49
C LYS A 179 -3.88 3.46 15.23
N ASN A 180 -2.74 2.78 15.33
CA ASN A 180 -2.06 2.19 14.18
C ASN A 180 -2.50 0.74 13.91
N LEU A 181 -2.84 -0.02 14.95
CA LEU A 181 -3.21 -1.43 14.88
C LEU A 181 -4.66 -1.64 14.43
N SER A 182 -5.63 -0.89 14.99
CA SER A 182 -7.05 -1.09 14.73
C SER A 182 -7.44 -1.10 13.24
N PRO A 183 -6.87 -0.26 12.37
CA PRO A 183 -7.19 -0.29 10.93
C PRO A 183 -6.77 -1.58 10.22
N LEU A 184 -5.80 -2.33 10.76
CA LEU A 184 -5.19 -3.50 10.14
C LEU A 184 -5.71 -4.81 10.75
N ILE A 185 -5.78 -4.89 12.09
CA ILE A 185 -6.02 -6.15 12.80
C ILE A 185 -7.35 -6.81 12.43
N HIS A 186 -8.42 -6.02 12.25
CA HIS A 186 -9.73 -6.55 11.85
C HIS A 186 -9.77 -7.03 10.39
N LYS A 187 -8.77 -6.67 9.58
CA LYS A 187 -8.68 -7.07 8.16
C LYS A 187 -7.93 -8.39 7.95
N VAL A 188 -7.31 -8.92 9.01
CA VAL A 188 -6.53 -10.16 8.98
C VAL A 188 -7.16 -11.30 9.80
N GLU A 189 -8.35 -11.10 10.37
CA GLU A 189 -9.05 -12.11 11.18
C GLU A 189 -9.25 -13.44 10.44
N ASP A 190 -9.57 -13.36 9.12
CA ASP A 190 -9.78 -14.54 8.27
C ASP A 190 -8.49 -15.11 7.64
N LEU A 191 -7.32 -14.73 8.17
CA LEU A 191 -6.06 -15.26 7.66
C LEU A 191 -5.87 -16.71 8.10
N SER A 192 -5.64 -17.59 7.13
CA SER A 192 -5.43 -19.02 7.35
C SER A 192 -3.98 -19.44 7.12
N ASP A 193 -3.61 -20.65 7.56
CA ASP A 193 -2.29 -21.23 7.27
C ASP A 193 -1.99 -21.32 5.76
N ILE A 194 -3.04 -21.51 4.94
CA ILE A 194 -2.88 -21.53 3.47
C ILE A 194 -2.46 -20.14 2.98
N ASP A 195 -3.01 -19.07 3.56
CA ASP A 195 -2.64 -17.69 3.21
C ASP A 195 -1.17 -17.40 3.59
N ILE A 196 -0.72 -17.85 4.77
CA ILE A 196 0.68 -17.71 5.20
C ILE A 196 1.60 -18.48 4.25
N ARG A 197 1.28 -19.75 3.94
CA ARG A 197 2.05 -20.55 2.97
C ARG A 197 2.08 -19.91 1.58
N HIS A 198 0.98 -19.27 1.18
CA HIS A 198 0.95 -18.52 -0.07
C HIS A 198 1.91 -17.32 -0.04
N LEU A 199 1.93 -16.54 1.04
CA LEU A 199 2.86 -15.42 1.22
C LEU A 199 4.33 -15.85 1.17
N VAL A 200 4.66 -16.99 1.79
CA VAL A 200 5.98 -17.63 1.68
C VAL A 200 6.27 -18.05 0.24
N GLY A 201 5.32 -18.70 -0.42
CA GLY A 201 5.47 -19.19 -1.80
C GLY A 201 5.67 -18.08 -2.84
N VAL A 202 5.19 -16.86 -2.57
CA VAL A 202 5.43 -15.69 -3.42
C VAL A 202 6.56 -14.79 -2.92
N ASN A 203 7.39 -15.29 -1.99
CA ASN A 203 8.54 -14.60 -1.40
C ASN A 203 8.21 -13.23 -0.76
N CYS A 204 7.01 -13.08 -0.21
CA CYS A 204 6.63 -11.87 0.52
C CYS A 204 7.01 -11.91 2.00
N ILE A 205 7.15 -13.12 2.56
CA ILE A 205 7.63 -13.37 3.93
C ILE A 205 8.57 -14.57 3.94
N GLU A 206 9.47 -14.61 4.92
CA GLU A 206 10.30 -15.76 5.23
C GLU A 206 9.73 -16.50 6.44
N TYR A 207 9.88 -17.81 6.46
CA TYR A 207 9.45 -18.64 7.58
C TYR A 207 10.66 -19.03 8.42
N GLU A 208 10.84 -18.36 9.55
CA GLU A 208 11.92 -18.69 10.50
C GLU A 208 11.44 -19.77 11.48
N LEU A 209 11.92 -21.00 11.29
CA LEU A 209 11.53 -22.16 12.11
C LEU A 209 12.08 -22.14 13.55
N PHE A 210 13.09 -21.34 13.85
CA PHE A 210 13.88 -21.47 15.09
C PHE A 210 13.97 -20.20 15.94
N ILE A 211 13.43 -19.08 15.50
CA ILE A 211 13.53 -17.82 16.25
C ILE A 211 12.11 -17.38 16.64
N GLY A 212 11.66 -17.83 17.80
CA GLY A 212 10.49 -17.27 18.46
C GLY A 212 10.82 -15.85 18.93
N ARG A 213 10.28 -14.82 18.29
CA ARG A 213 10.38 -13.45 18.79
C ARG A 213 9.31 -13.21 19.85
N ASP A 214 9.72 -12.64 20.98
CA ASP A 214 8.81 -12.24 22.02
C ASP A 214 8.03 -10.98 21.60
N LEU A 215 6.74 -11.14 21.28
CA LEU A 215 5.87 -10.04 20.89
C LEU A 215 5.86 -8.92 21.92
N ALA A 216 5.88 -9.23 23.22
CA ALA A 216 5.91 -8.22 24.27
C ALA A 216 7.20 -7.37 24.21
N GLN A 217 8.36 -7.99 23.94
CA GLN A 217 9.61 -7.26 23.73
C GLN A 217 9.57 -6.37 22.49
N ILE A 218 9.01 -6.86 21.39
CA ILE A 218 8.85 -6.08 20.16
C ILE A 218 8.01 -4.83 20.45
N LEU A 219 6.87 -4.98 21.11
CA LEU A 219 5.97 -3.86 21.41
C LEU A 219 6.57 -2.85 22.41
N LYS A 220 7.47 -3.28 23.26
CA LYS A 220 8.22 -2.41 24.19
C LYS A 220 9.27 -1.55 23.49
N SER A 221 9.83 -2.00 22.38
CA SER A 221 11.01 -1.40 21.75
C SER A 221 10.87 0.09 21.39
N GLY A 222 9.66 0.61 21.22
CA GLY A 222 9.42 2.02 20.89
C GLY A 222 9.11 2.92 22.08
N PHE A 223 8.65 2.35 23.18
CA PHE A 223 8.17 3.09 24.37
C PHE A 223 8.94 2.77 25.66
N GLY A 224 9.79 1.74 25.64
CA GLY A 224 10.42 1.22 26.85
C GLY A 224 9.44 0.38 27.69
N GLU A 225 9.60 0.41 29.03
CA GLU A 225 8.80 -0.40 29.93
C GLU A 225 7.42 0.21 30.14
N TRP A 226 6.42 -0.34 29.45
CA TRP A 226 4.98 -0.03 29.62
C TRP A 226 4.17 -1.30 29.83
N GLU A 227 2.93 -1.19 30.25
CA GLU A 227 2.04 -2.33 30.62
C GLU A 227 1.58 -3.13 29.39
N VAL A 228 2.55 -3.68 28.60
CA VAL A 228 2.28 -4.43 27.38
C VAL A 228 1.45 -5.68 27.65
N ASP A 229 1.67 -6.37 28.77
CA ASP A 229 0.95 -7.60 29.12
C ASP A 229 -0.55 -7.34 29.34
N LYS A 230 -0.92 -6.20 29.93
CA LYS A 230 -2.31 -5.76 30.03
C LYS A 230 -2.90 -5.43 28.66
N PHE A 231 -2.13 -4.79 27.79
CA PHE A 231 -2.56 -4.52 26.43
C PHE A 231 -2.88 -5.81 25.67
N LEU A 232 -1.99 -6.80 25.73
CA LEU A 232 -2.16 -8.09 25.06
C LEU A 232 -3.24 -8.99 25.68
N SER A 233 -3.56 -8.83 26.98
CA SER A 233 -4.51 -9.69 27.68
C SER A 233 -5.89 -9.08 27.88
N GLU A 234 -6.02 -7.76 27.94
CA GLU A 234 -7.28 -7.08 28.31
C GLU A 234 -7.89 -6.32 27.12
N ILE A 235 -7.06 -5.80 26.19
CA ILE A 235 -7.51 -4.99 25.06
C ILE A 235 -7.81 -5.90 23.87
N GLU A 236 -8.92 -5.67 23.18
CA GLU A 236 -9.39 -6.52 22.08
C GLU A 236 -8.38 -6.62 20.93
N GLU A 237 -7.85 -5.47 20.47
CA GLU A 237 -6.83 -5.42 19.43
C GLU A 237 -5.53 -6.10 19.86
N GLY A 238 -5.14 -5.96 21.12
CA GLY A 238 -3.99 -6.65 21.69
C GLY A 238 -4.16 -8.17 21.71
N LYS A 239 -5.33 -8.66 22.13
CA LYS A 239 -5.67 -10.09 22.10
C LYS A 239 -5.60 -10.65 20.68
N LYS A 240 -6.23 -9.98 19.73
CA LYS A 240 -6.21 -10.36 18.30
C LYS A 240 -4.79 -10.36 17.74
N LEU A 241 -3.96 -9.37 18.12
CA LEU A 241 -2.56 -9.35 17.72
C LEU A 241 -1.79 -10.53 18.26
N LYS A 242 -2.00 -10.88 19.52
CA LYS A 242 -1.39 -12.05 20.16
C LYS A 242 -1.79 -13.34 19.43
N GLU A 243 -3.09 -13.55 19.20
CA GLU A 243 -3.61 -14.69 18.43
C GLU A 243 -3.05 -14.78 17.02
N TYR A 244 -2.85 -13.64 16.36
CA TYR A 244 -2.22 -13.57 15.03
C TYR A 244 -0.75 -14.00 15.08
N TYR A 245 -0.02 -13.60 16.12
CA TYR A 245 1.41 -13.89 16.27
C TYR A 245 1.70 -15.34 16.73
N GLU A 246 0.73 -16.00 17.36
CA GLU A 246 0.82 -17.38 17.84
C GLU A 246 0.43 -18.42 16.75
N LYS A 247 -0.10 -17.98 15.60
CA LYS A 247 -0.40 -18.82 14.42
C LYS A 247 0.86 -19.04 13.57
#